data_b8305f32921bac45afaea493d15a8e6e
#
_entry.id   b8305f32921bac45afaea493d15a8e6e
#
_cell.length_a   1.000
_cell.length_b   1.000
_cell.length_c   1.000
_cell.angle_alpha   90.00
_cell.angle_beta   90.00
_cell.angle_gamma   90.00
#
_symmetry.space_group_name_H-M   'P 1'
#
loop_
_entity.id
_entity.type
_entity.pdbx_description
1 polymer ?
#
loop_
_entity_poly.entity_id
_entity_poly.type
_entity_poly.pdbx_seq_one_letter_code
_entity_poly.pdbx_strand_id
1 'polypeptide(L)'
;ILVCLVGSEMCIRDRIPSNKVENHAYINTGNLNFKRDSSTGLELPSFSNGSAYGDLDNDGDLDLIVNNANMKSFVYENQTMDIGSGNYLKFILKGTGKNIDAIGTQITIYSGQQTFYLEHQPARGFQSSIDFRPNFGLPNNNPVNIEVLWPSGKKTFLNDIIPVSYTHLTLPTTPV
;
A
#
# COMPACT_ATOMS: atom_id res chain seq x y z
N ILE A 1 23.13 3.95 -13.70
CA ILE A 1 24.12 4.96 -14.09
C ILE A 1 24.29 4.84 -15.58
N LEU A 2 23.70 5.75 -16.33
CA LEU A 2 23.98 5.91 -17.75
C LEU A 2 25.25 6.77 -17.85
N VAL A 3 26.36 6.12 -18.05
CA VAL A 3 27.58 6.80 -18.41
C VAL A 3 27.44 7.19 -19.88
N CYS A 4 27.25 8.46 -20.14
CA CYS A 4 27.42 9.02 -21.46
C CYS A 4 28.92 9.00 -21.80
N LEU A 5 29.35 7.96 -22.51
CA LEU A 5 30.77 7.68 -22.64
C LEU A 5 31.49 8.51 -23.69
N VAL A 6 30.84 9.13 -24.65
CA VAL A 6 31.51 9.96 -25.65
C VAL A 6 30.53 10.98 -26.29
N GLY A 7 30.85 12.27 -26.20
CA GLY A 7 30.29 13.35 -27.03
C GLY A 7 28.82 13.68 -26.84
N SER A 8 28.42 14.88 -27.20
CA SER A 8 27.06 15.43 -27.07
C SER A 8 25.96 14.70 -27.86
N GLU A 9 26.34 13.73 -28.68
CA GLU A 9 25.40 13.00 -29.54
C GLU A 9 24.99 11.61 -29.03
N MET A 10 25.58 11.12 -27.95
CA MET A 10 25.33 9.76 -27.47
C MET A 10 24.15 9.60 -26.52
N CYS A 11 23.57 10.66 -26.03
CA CYS A 11 22.36 10.58 -25.22
C CYS A 11 21.12 10.65 -26.11
N ILE A 12 20.80 9.56 -26.78
CA ILE A 12 19.53 9.41 -27.54
C ILE A 12 18.32 9.77 -26.66
N ARG A 13 18.43 9.54 -25.36
CA ARG A 13 17.42 9.90 -24.36
C ARG A 13 17.13 11.41 -24.30
N ASP A 14 18.13 12.26 -24.51
CA ASP A 14 17.97 13.71 -24.44
C ASP A 14 17.20 14.26 -25.65
N ARG A 15 17.10 13.46 -26.72
CA ARG A 15 16.39 13.79 -27.95
C ARG A 15 14.99 13.19 -28.05
N ILE A 16 14.61 12.32 -27.11
CA ILE A 16 13.26 11.76 -27.08
C ILE A 16 12.32 12.83 -26.54
N PRO A 17 11.28 13.22 -27.29
CA PRO A 17 10.28 14.14 -26.79
C PRO A 17 9.67 13.61 -25.51
N SER A 18 9.70 14.43 -24.47
CA SER A 18 9.06 14.10 -23.19
C SER A 18 7.68 14.75 -23.19
N ASN A 19 6.64 13.93 -23.19
CA ASN A 19 5.26 14.37 -23.14
C ASN A 19 4.67 14.11 -21.77
N LYS A 20 3.88 15.07 -21.28
CA LYS A 20 3.08 14.86 -20.07
C LYS A 20 1.95 13.89 -20.38
N VAL A 21 1.80 12.89 -19.53
CA VAL A 21 0.75 11.86 -19.64
C VAL A 21 -0.08 11.87 -18.37
N GLU A 22 -1.38 11.64 -18.49
CA GLU A 22 -2.27 11.47 -17.35
C GLU A 22 -1.97 10.16 -16.62
N ASN A 23 -2.07 10.18 -15.30
CA ASN A 23 -2.12 8.96 -14.51
C ASN A 23 -3.52 8.36 -14.59
N HIS A 24 -3.63 7.03 -14.53
CA HIS A 24 -4.90 6.34 -14.65
C HIS A 24 -5.13 5.43 -13.45
N ALA A 25 -6.32 5.50 -12.86
CA ALA A 25 -6.80 4.55 -11.88
C ALA A 25 -7.73 3.54 -12.52
N TYR A 26 -7.67 2.29 -12.06
CA TYR A 26 -8.54 1.22 -12.50
C TYR A 26 -9.12 0.48 -11.30
N ILE A 27 -10.42 0.31 -11.31
CA ILE A 27 -11.14 -0.49 -10.31
C ILE A 27 -11.31 -1.91 -10.85
N ASN A 28 -10.94 -2.89 -10.04
CA ASN A 28 -11.22 -4.29 -10.31
C ASN A 28 -12.72 -4.56 -10.10
N THR A 29 -13.43 -4.92 -11.14
CA THR A 29 -14.87 -5.23 -11.12
C THR A 29 -15.16 -6.72 -11.00
N GLY A 30 -14.15 -7.54 -10.75
CA GLY A 30 -14.23 -8.99 -10.68
C GLY A 30 -13.98 -9.68 -12.02
N ASN A 31 -13.77 -11.00 -11.99
CA ASN A 31 -13.49 -11.83 -13.16
C ASN A 31 -12.36 -11.30 -14.08
N LEU A 32 -11.32 -10.73 -13.48
CA LEU A 32 -10.18 -10.10 -14.18
C LEU A 32 -10.57 -8.90 -15.07
N ASN A 33 -11.72 -8.30 -14.82
CA ASN A 33 -12.14 -7.08 -15.51
C ASN A 33 -11.76 -5.85 -14.69
N PHE A 34 -11.21 -4.86 -15.38
CA PHE A 34 -10.82 -3.58 -14.79
C PHE A 34 -11.52 -2.44 -15.52
N LYS A 35 -12.14 -1.54 -14.78
CA LYS A 35 -12.76 -0.34 -15.30
C LYS A 35 -11.94 0.87 -14.91
N ARG A 36 -11.64 1.74 -15.91
CA ARG A 36 -11.00 3.03 -15.60
C ARG A 36 -11.96 3.88 -14.75
N ASP A 37 -11.40 4.44 -13.69
CA ASP A 37 -12.09 5.40 -12.86
C ASP A 37 -11.47 6.78 -13.05
N SER A 38 -12.26 7.71 -13.57
CA SER A 38 -11.88 9.10 -13.80
C SER A 38 -12.38 10.04 -12.71
N SER A 39 -12.93 9.54 -11.63
CA SER A 39 -13.37 10.35 -10.48
C SER A 39 -12.29 10.55 -9.42
N THR A 40 -11.12 9.94 -9.60
CA THR A 40 -10.05 9.91 -8.58
C THR A 40 -9.22 11.19 -8.47
N GLY A 41 -9.32 12.11 -9.43
CA GLY A 41 -8.47 13.30 -9.45
C GLY A 41 -7.00 13.07 -9.85
N LEU A 42 -6.62 11.85 -10.24
CA LEU A 42 -5.24 11.49 -10.60
C LEU A 42 -4.83 11.89 -12.03
N GLU A 43 -5.76 12.43 -12.82
CA GLU A 43 -5.63 12.61 -14.27
C GLU A 43 -4.90 13.90 -14.67
N LEU A 44 -4.15 14.51 -13.77
CA LEU A 44 -3.31 15.66 -14.09
C LEU A 44 -2.15 15.23 -14.98
N PRO A 45 -2.01 15.79 -16.19
CA PRO A 45 -0.89 15.48 -17.06
C PRO A 45 0.46 15.79 -16.42
N SER A 46 1.33 14.83 -16.34
CA SER A 46 2.59 14.92 -15.59
C SER A 46 3.69 14.04 -16.17
N PHE A 47 4.90 14.19 -15.65
CA PHE A 47 6.03 13.31 -15.94
C PHE A 47 6.24 12.32 -14.81
N SER A 48 5.18 11.62 -14.41
CA SER A 48 5.22 10.68 -13.30
C SER A 48 6.22 9.54 -13.58
N ASN A 49 7.09 9.28 -12.62
CA ASN A 49 8.13 8.26 -12.75
C ASN A 49 8.24 7.31 -11.54
N GLY A 50 7.48 7.55 -10.51
CA GLY A 50 7.42 6.69 -9.32
C GLY A 50 6.31 7.12 -8.40
N SER A 51 5.82 6.20 -7.59
CA SER A 51 4.80 6.47 -6.59
C SER A 51 5.04 5.66 -5.32
N ALA A 52 4.56 6.18 -4.21
CA ALA A 52 4.50 5.50 -2.94
C ALA A 52 3.17 5.84 -2.26
N TYR A 53 2.74 4.98 -1.36
CA TYR A 53 1.53 5.20 -0.56
C TYR A 53 1.82 5.01 0.91
N GLY A 54 1.05 5.68 1.75
CA GLY A 54 1.15 5.60 3.20
C GLY A 54 0.07 6.44 3.83
N ASP A 55 -0.23 6.19 5.08
CA ASP A 55 -1.14 6.96 5.91
C ASP A 55 -0.35 8.14 6.49
N LEU A 56 -0.44 9.30 5.86
CA LEU A 56 0.42 10.46 6.14
C LEU A 56 -0.11 11.33 7.29
N ASP A 57 -1.41 11.38 7.45
CA ASP A 57 -2.08 12.17 8.50
C ASP A 57 -2.56 11.31 9.69
N ASN A 58 -2.38 9.98 9.59
CA ASN A 58 -2.77 8.98 10.59
C ASN A 58 -4.28 8.86 10.80
N ASP A 59 -5.07 9.09 9.77
CA ASP A 59 -6.51 8.88 9.78
C ASP A 59 -6.91 7.42 9.49
N GLY A 60 -5.98 6.61 8.95
CA GLY A 60 -6.11 5.17 8.74
C GLY A 60 -6.35 4.77 7.29
N ASP A 61 -6.62 5.70 6.41
CA ASP A 61 -6.62 5.43 4.99
C ASP A 61 -5.22 5.70 4.36
N LEU A 62 -5.05 5.36 3.11
CA LEU A 62 -3.75 5.43 2.46
C LEU A 62 -3.72 6.55 1.43
N ASP A 63 -2.84 7.51 1.65
CA ASP A 63 -2.54 8.60 0.75
C ASP A 63 -1.56 8.17 -0.34
N LEU A 64 -1.52 8.93 -1.42
CA LEU A 64 -0.66 8.65 -2.56
C LEU A 64 0.29 9.82 -2.82
N ILE A 65 1.58 9.51 -2.87
CA ILE A 65 2.62 10.43 -3.33
C ILE A 65 3.08 9.99 -4.72
N VAL A 66 3.09 10.92 -5.66
CA VAL A 66 3.59 10.68 -7.01
C VAL A 66 4.78 11.60 -7.28
N ASN A 67 5.93 11.00 -7.54
CA ASN A 67 7.12 11.73 -7.93
C ASN A 67 7.10 12.02 -9.43
N ASN A 68 7.48 13.23 -9.79
CA ASN A 68 7.52 13.71 -11.17
C ASN A 68 8.93 14.12 -11.57
N ALA A 69 9.33 13.80 -12.79
CA ALA A 69 10.55 14.34 -13.38
C ALA A 69 10.31 15.80 -13.82
N ASN A 70 11.21 16.71 -13.45
CA ASN A 70 11.14 18.14 -13.83
C ASN A 70 9.84 18.87 -13.44
N MET A 71 9.09 18.35 -12.49
CA MET A 71 7.88 18.95 -11.91
C MET A 71 7.84 18.69 -10.41
N LYS A 72 7.01 19.45 -9.69
CA LYS A 72 6.72 19.16 -8.27
C LYS A 72 6.05 17.81 -8.14
N SER A 73 6.39 17.09 -7.09
CA SER A 73 5.68 15.85 -6.71
C SER A 73 4.23 16.18 -6.36
N PHE A 74 3.34 15.24 -6.63
CA PHE A 74 1.95 15.33 -6.19
C PHE A 74 1.78 14.57 -4.88
N VAL A 75 0.97 15.12 -4.01
CA VAL A 75 0.49 14.47 -2.79
C VAL A 75 -1.02 14.46 -2.89
N TYR A 76 -1.61 13.28 -2.92
CA TYR A 76 -3.04 13.06 -2.97
C TYR A 76 -3.49 12.52 -1.63
N GLU A 77 -4.26 13.30 -0.91
CA GLU A 77 -4.93 12.92 0.31
C GLU A 77 -6.15 12.05 -0.03
N ASN A 78 -6.26 10.90 0.60
CA ASN A 78 -7.42 10.05 0.51
C ASN A 78 -8.44 10.57 1.54
N GLN A 79 -9.67 10.76 1.13
CA GLN A 79 -10.73 11.30 1.99
C GLN A 79 -11.76 10.24 2.39
N THR A 80 -11.44 8.98 2.25
CA THR A 80 -12.38 7.88 2.53
C THR A 80 -12.82 7.89 4.00
N MET A 81 -11.90 8.17 4.91
CA MET A 81 -12.20 8.24 6.34
C MET A 81 -12.93 9.52 6.70
N ASP A 82 -12.59 10.65 6.10
CA ASP A 82 -13.22 11.95 6.35
C ASP A 82 -14.71 11.95 6.00
N ILE A 83 -15.09 11.27 4.93
CA ILE A 83 -16.49 11.11 4.55
C ILE A 83 -17.22 10.02 5.34
N GLY A 84 -16.55 9.38 6.30
CA GLY A 84 -17.14 8.38 7.18
C GLY A 84 -17.54 7.07 6.50
N SER A 85 -16.96 6.78 5.34
CA SER A 85 -17.29 5.57 4.56
C SER A 85 -16.29 4.43 4.72
N GLY A 86 -15.20 4.66 5.46
CA GLY A 86 -14.10 3.70 5.62
C GLY A 86 -14.10 3.00 6.97
N ASN A 87 -13.60 1.78 6.98
CA ASN A 87 -13.18 1.06 8.17
C ASN A 87 -11.84 0.40 7.86
N TYR A 88 -10.96 0.33 8.83
CA TYR A 88 -9.66 -0.28 8.62
C TYR A 88 -9.17 -1.09 9.80
N LEU A 89 -8.21 -1.95 9.54
CA LEU A 89 -7.38 -2.59 10.55
C LEU A 89 -5.91 -2.41 10.20
N LYS A 90 -5.17 -1.81 11.11
CA LYS A 90 -3.73 -1.62 10.99
C LYS A 90 -3.01 -2.51 11.99
N PHE A 91 -1.97 -3.21 11.56
CA PHE A 91 -1.25 -4.18 12.36
C PHE A 91 0.14 -3.68 12.71
N ILE A 92 0.51 -3.83 13.98
CA ILE A 92 1.90 -3.72 14.42
C ILE A 92 2.40 -5.13 14.68
N LEU A 93 3.31 -5.60 13.83
CA LEU A 93 3.88 -6.93 13.93
C LEU A 93 5.25 -6.86 14.62
N LYS A 94 5.47 -7.74 15.58
CA LYS A 94 6.76 -7.86 16.25
C LYS A 94 7.27 -9.28 16.09
N GLY A 95 8.38 -9.42 15.42
CA GLY A 95 9.09 -10.67 15.22
C GLY A 95 10.12 -10.95 16.32
N THR A 96 10.84 -12.04 16.16
CA THR A 96 11.88 -12.47 17.08
C THR A 96 13.23 -12.61 16.38
N GLY A 97 14.30 -12.59 17.16
CA GLY A 97 15.64 -12.77 16.64
C GLY A 97 16.07 -11.63 15.71
N LYS A 98 16.49 -11.98 14.50
CA LYS A 98 16.97 -11.01 13.50
C LYS A 98 15.83 -10.40 12.65
N ASN A 99 14.64 -10.97 12.68
CA ASN A 99 13.47 -10.48 11.94
C ASN A 99 12.50 -9.79 12.91
N ILE A 100 12.93 -8.66 13.47
CA ILE A 100 12.18 -7.91 14.49
C ILE A 100 10.87 -7.33 13.97
N ASP A 101 10.81 -7.06 12.68
CA ASP A 101 9.64 -6.48 12.02
C ASP A 101 8.70 -7.56 11.43
N ALA A 102 8.99 -8.83 11.71
CA ALA A 102 8.19 -9.98 11.26
C ALA A 102 7.92 -9.99 9.72
N ILE A 103 8.90 -9.56 8.92
CA ILE A 103 8.80 -9.58 7.45
C ILE A 103 8.52 -11.00 6.96
N GLY A 104 7.61 -11.16 6.01
CA GLY A 104 7.13 -12.44 5.50
C GLY A 104 5.96 -13.03 6.29
N THR A 105 5.40 -12.30 7.28
CA THR A 105 4.16 -12.69 7.94
C THR A 105 2.99 -12.57 6.96
N GLN A 106 2.14 -13.58 6.92
CA GLN A 106 0.92 -13.57 6.11
C GLN A 106 -0.27 -13.33 7.02
N ILE A 107 -1.12 -12.39 6.62
CA ILE A 107 -2.33 -12.02 7.36
C ILE A 107 -3.53 -12.30 6.47
N THR A 108 -4.47 -13.06 6.98
CA THR A 108 -5.75 -13.33 6.32
C THR A 108 -6.89 -12.86 7.21
N ILE A 109 -7.77 -12.03 6.67
CA ILE A 109 -8.95 -11.52 7.35
C ILE A 109 -10.20 -12.12 6.69
N TYR A 110 -11.06 -12.71 7.49
CA TYR A 110 -12.35 -13.26 7.07
C TYR A 110 -13.47 -12.32 7.54
N SER A 111 -14.12 -11.64 6.60
CA SER A 111 -15.23 -10.70 6.82
C SER A 111 -16.48 -11.22 6.11
N GLY A 112 -17.33 -11.95 6.81
CA GLY A 112 -18.48 -12.62 6.20
C GLY A 112 -18.05 -13.61 5.11
N GLN A 113 -18.45 -13.34 3.86
CA GLN A 113 -18.05 -14.17 2.71
C GLN A 113 -16.79 -13.65 1.98
N GLN A 114 -16.25 -12.53 2.40
CA GLN A 114 -15.07 -11.93 1.81
C GLN A 114 -13.82 -12.34 2.57
N THR A 115 -12.74 -12.52 1.84
CA THR A 115 -11.42 -12.82 2.39
C THR A 115 -10.42 -11.80 1.87
N PHE A 116 -9.70 -11.18 2.79
CA PHE A 116 -8.62 -10.26 2.50
C PHE A 116 -7.30 -10.90 2.88
N TYR A 117 -6.30 -10.77 2.04
CA TYR A 117 -4.98 -11.35 2.26
C TYR A 117 -3.89 -10.34 1.98
N LEU A 118 -2.88 -10.33 2.83
CA LEU A 118 -1.67 -9.54 2.65
C LEU A 118 -0.47 -10.28 3.25
N GLU A 119 0.63 -10.30 2.48
CA GLU A 119 1.93 -10.68 3.01
C GLU A 119 2.69 -9.42 3.43
N HIS A 120 3.19 -9.41 4.65
CA HIS A 120 3.98 -8.30 5.19
C HIS A 120 5.35 -8.24 4.52
N GLN A 121 5.40 -7.50 3.42
CA GLN A 121 6.61 -7.24 2.65
C GLN A 121 6.71 -5.72 2.40
N PRO A 122 7.42 -4.99 3.26
CA PRO A 122 7.50 -3.53 3.16
C PRO A 122 8.38 -3.05 2.00
N ALA A 123 9.26 -3.89 1.45
CA ALA A 123 10.09 -3.50 0.32
C ALA A 123 9.25 -3.24 -0.93
N ARG A 124 9.47 -2.10 -1.57
CA ARG A 124 8.77 -1.66 -2.79
C ARG A 124 9.74 -0.97 -3.74
N GLY A 125 10.09 -1.67 -4.81
CA GLY A 125 11.03 -1.16 -5.78
C GLY A 125 12.48 -1.14 -5.29
N PHE A 126 13.34 -0.41 -6.03
CA PHE A 126 14.78 -0.37 -5.76
C PHE A 126 15.09 0.56 -4.58
N GLN A 127 15.71 0.03 -3.53
CA GLN A 127 16.12 0.75 -2.32
C GLN A 127 14.97 1.56 -1.66
N SER A 128 13.75 1.03 -1.72
CA SER A 128 12.56 1.71 -1.22
C SER A 128 11.73 0.79 -0.34
N SER A 129 11.10 1.35 0.68
CA SER A 129 10.16 0.66 1.55
C SER A 129 8.96 1.57 1.86
N ILE A 130 7.86 0.94 2.22
CA ILE A 130 6.64 1.58 2.71
C ILE A 130 6.54 1.43 4.22
N ASP A 131 5.43 1.90 4.79
CA ASP A 131 5.10 1.69 6.20
C ASP A 131 5.17 0.20 6.58
N PHE A 132 5.81 -0.09 7.72
CA PHE A 132 5.93 -1.43 8.28
C PHE A 132 4.66 -1.91 9.00
N ARG A 133 3.59 -1.14 8.94
CA ARG A 133 2.29 -1.47 9.51
C ARG A 133 1.33 -1.91 8.42
N PRO A 134 1.11 -3.22 8.22
CA PRO A 134 0.10 -3.70 7.27
C PRO A 134 -1.25 -3.04 7.55
N ASN A 135 -1.88 -2.49 6.51
CA ASN A 135 -3.17 -1.83 6.59
C ASN A 135 -4.18 -2.50 5.67
N PHE A 136 -5.38 -2.76 6.19
CA PHE A 136 -6.49 -3.35 5.45
C PHE A 136 -7.69 -2.41 5.50
N GLY A 137 -8.16 -1.97 4.34
CA GLY A 137 -9.46 -1.35 4.21
C GLY A 137 -10.57 -2.42 4.27
N LEU A 138 -11.60 -2.19 5.06
CA LEU A 138 -12.71 -3.11 5.24
C LEU A 138 -14.04 -2.45 4.85
N PRO A 139 -14.99 -3.20 4.27
CA PRO A 139 -16.23 -2.62 3.75
C PRO A 139 -17.21 -2.18 4.83
N ASN A 140 -17.05 -2.67 6.05
CA ASN A 140 -17.94 -2.37 7.19
C ASN A 140 -17.23 -2.67 8.51
N ASN A 141 -17.88 -2.35 9.62
CA ASN A 141 -17.38 -2.55 10.97
C ASN A 141 -17.88 -3.86 11.63
N ASN A 142 -18.37 -4.81 10.85
CA ASN A 142 -18.76 -6.12 11.38
C ASN A 142 -17.53 -6.86 11.96
N PRO A 143 -17.70 -7.66 13.02
CA PRO A 143 -16.62 -8.46 13.56
C PRO A 143 -16.00 -9.36 12.51
N VAL A 144 -14.68 -9.45 12.52
CA VAL A 144 -13.89 -10.26 11.57
C VAL A 144 -13.03 -11.27 12.32
N ASN A 145 -12.71 -12.37 11.67
CA ASN A 145 -11.73 -13.34 12.14
C ASN A 145 -10.42 -13.16 11.39
N ILE A 146 -9.32 -13.27 12.10
CA ILE A 146 -7.99 -13.02 11.56
C ILE A 146 -7.11 -14.23 11.79
N GLU A 147 -6.48 -14.71 10.74
CA GLU A 147 -5.41 -15.70 10.80
C GLU A 147 -4.08 -15.04 10.46
N VAL A 148 -3.09 -15.21 11.31
CA VAL A 148 -1.73 -14.73 11.10
C VAL A 148 -0.80 -15.93 11.03
N LEU A 149 -0.19 -16.14 9.87
CA LEU A 149 0.87 -17.12 9.67
C LEU A 149 2.22 -16.42 9.76
N TRP A 150 2.97 -16.73 10.80
CA TRP A 150 4.28 -16.16 11.05
C TRP A 150 5.38 -16.81 10.18
N PRO A 151 6.50 -16.13 9.93
CA PRO A 151 7.64 -16.71 9.21
C PRO A 151 8.19 -17.99 9.84
N SER A 152 7.96 -18.21 11.11
CA SER A 152 8.31 -19.44 11.83
C SER A 152 7.40 -20.64 11.53
N GLY A 153 6.33 -20.43 10.75
CA GLY A 153 5.29 -21.42 10.49
C GLY A 153 4.22 -21.52 11.59
N LYS A 154 4.36 -20.77 12.68
CA LYS A 154 3.30 -20.70 13.70
C LYS A 154 2.10 -19.93 13.20
N LYS A 155 0.92 -20.28 13.71
CA LYS A 155 -0.34 -19.58 13.41
C LYS A 155 -0.90 -18.92 14.67
N THR A 156 -1.43 -17.72 14.52
CA THR A 156 -2.20 -17.02 15.53
C THR A 156 -3.59 -16.73 14.97
N PHE A 157 -4.61 -16.98 15.78
CA PHE A 157 -6.00 -16.72 15.42
C PHE A 157 -6.57 -15.66 16.37
N LEU A 158 -7.23 -14.67 15.80
CA LEU A 158 -7.98 -13.67 16.53
C LEU A 158 -9.43 -13.72 16.03
N ASN A 159 -10.38 -13.86 16.95
CA ASN A 159 -11.78 -13.98 16.59
C ASN A 159 -12.55 -12.74 17.07
N ASP A 160 -13.62 -12.42 16.34
CA ASP A 160 -14.58 -11.37 16.68
C ASP A 160 -13.92 -9.98 16.87
N ILE A 161 -12.91 -9.68 16.07
CA ILE A 161 -12.26 -8.37 16.08
C ILE A 161 -13.15 -7.36 15.36
N ILE A 162 -13.51 -6.30 16.06
CA ILE A 162 -14.28 -5.21 15.48
C ILE A 162 -13.31 -4.23 14.80
N PRO A 163 -13.46 -3.99 13.50
CA PRO A 163 -12.72 -2.94 12.82
C PRO A 163 -13.09 -1.59 13.41
N VAL A 164 -12.12 -0.85 13.90
CA VAL A 164 -12.32 0.51 14.42
C VAL A 164 -11.36 1.42 13.69
N SER A 165 -11.78 2.62 13.45
CA SER A 165 -10.98 3.62 12.75
C SER A 165 -9.60 3.90 13.39
N TYR A 166 -9.34 3.47 14.63
CA TYR A 166 -8.11 3.77 15.38
C TYR A 166 -7.55 2.59 16.18
N THR A 167 -7.65 1.35 15.76
CA THR A 167 -7.11 0.24 16.55
C THR A 167 -5.79 -0.28 16.00
N HIS A 168 -4.71 0.00 16.73
CA HIS A 168 -3.46 -0.72 16.58
C HIS A 168 -3.57 -2.09 17.25
N LEU A 169 -3.61 -3.16 16.49
CA LEU A 169 -3.46 -4.51 17.02
C LEU A 169 -1.97 -4.85 17.08
N THR A 170 -1.44 -4.91 18.29
CA THR A 170 -0.13 -5.48 18.53
C THR A 170 -0.30 -6.99 18.71
N LEU A 171 0.22 -7.77 17.77
CA LEU A 171 0.17 -9.21 17.85
C LEU A 171 1.40 -9.73 18.61
N PRO A 172 1.23 -10.43 19.73
CA PRO A 172 2.34 -10.96 20.49
C PRO A 172 3.03 -12.08 19.71
N THR A 173 4.34 -11.97 19.56
CA THR A 173 5.20 -13.00 18.95
C THR A 173 5.69 -14.02 19.95
N THR A 174 5.21 -14.00 21.18
CA THR A 174 5.67 -14.93 22.22
C THR A 174 5.51 -16.36 21.76
N PRO A 175 6.61 -17.13 21.67
CA PRO A 175 6.48 -18.57 21.47
C PRO A 175 5.84 -19.17 22.71
N VAL A 176 4.73 -19.86 22.56
CA VAL A 176 4.25 -20.82 23.55
C VAL A 176 4.93 -22.14 23.26
#